data_d2ac8ab070297fd327cdb75b25c45caa
#
_entry.id   d2ac8ab070297fd327cdb75b25c45caa
#
_cell.length_a   1.000
_cell.length_b   1.000
_cell.length_c   1.000
_cell.angle_alpha   90.00
_cell.angle_beta   90.00
_cell.angle_gamma   90.00
#
_symmetry.space_group_name_H-M   'P 1'
#
loop_
_entity.id
_entity.type
_entity.pdbx_description
1 polymer ?
#
loop_
_entity_poly.entity_id
_entity_poly.type
_entity_poly.pdbx_seq_one_letter_code
_entity_poly.pdbx_strand_id
1 'polypeptide(L)'
;PFATRINLNLDNEISNQDSLLKKNNSKLIIETNRGVAEILDKTLDIEDKEIILFYPKAETLKRFYRPTANSNSLLLTELCDQRCIMCSQPPKNKSYDDFNLYKEAIFLMPDNAHLGITGGEPTLFKEPLFNFLKEIIEKKNEFTFHILTNAQHFLKEDINNLFLLSKNVTWGIPLYSHESKAHDDIVSKDGAFDRLFDSFNYLLSSGSQVELRTVLMRQNVEHLTNLSSLISTKLSWIRVWAIMQLENIGYARMNWKKIFFDNSNDFSEIEKSITILQSNNINLNLYNFPFCTVPKD
;
A
#
# COMPACT_ATOMS: atom_id res chain seq x y z
N PRO A 1 -23.42 -0.38 -7.17
CA PRO A 1 -22.28 -1.23 -7.48
C PRO A 1 -22.40 -2.60 -6.84
N PHE A 2 -21.66 -3.57 -7.33
CA PHE A 2 -21.52 -4.90 -6.74
C PHE A 2 -20.21 -5.56 -7.17
N ALA A 3 -19.73 -6.53 -6.38
CA ALA A 3 -18.58 -7.34 -6.70
C ALA A 3 -19.01 -8.71 -7.26
N THR A 4 -18.22 -9.26 -8.17
CA THR A 4 -18.40 -10.63 -8.66
C THR A 4 -17.06 -11.27 -9.00
N ARG A 5 -16.96 -12.58 -8.81
CA ARG A 5 -15.80 -13.38 -9.22
C ARG A 5 -16.08 -13.97 -10.62
N ILE A 6 -15.11 -13.87 -11.50
CA ILE A 6 -15.21 -14.40 -12.86
C ILE A 6 -14.94 -15.91 -12.87
N ASN A 7 -15.77 -16.64 -13.58
CA ASN A 7 -15.60 -18.05 -13.84
C ASN A 7 -15.53 -18.29 -15.36
N LEU A 8 -14.46 -18.92 -15.83
CA LEU A 8 -14.26 -19.27 -17.24
C LEU A 8 -14.69 -20.70 -17.55
N ASN A 9 -14.95 -21.54 -16.55
CA ASN A 9 -15.38 -22.94 -16.72
C ASN A 9 -16.89 -23.06 -16.69
N LEU A 10 -17.47 -23.52 -17.79
CA LEU A 10 -18.92 -23.73 -17.97
C LEU A 10 -19.49 -24.92 -17.18
N ASP A 11 -18.62 -25.84 -16.71
CA ASP A 11 -19.04 -27.13 -16.14
C ASP A 11 -19.14 -27.13 -14.60
N ASN A 12 -18.82 -26.03 -13.94
CA ASN A 12 -18.95 -25.90 -12.49
C ASN A 12 -20.27 -25.24 -12.10
N GLU A 13 -20.88 -25.70 -11.01
CA GLU A 13 -21.98 -24.97 -10.37
C GLU A 13 -21.57 -23.54 -10.07
N ILE A 14 -22.21 -22.59 -10.73
CA ILE A 14 -21.95 -21.15 -10.55
C ILE A 14 -22.65 -20.72 -9.27
N SER A 15 -21.88 -20.30 -8.28
CA SER A 15 -22.45 -19.68 -7.08
C SER A 15 -23.18 -18.39 -7.44
N ASN A 16 -24.11 -17.95 -6.60
CA ASN A 16 -24.84 -16.67 -6.79
C ASN A 16 -23.92 -15.43 -6.83
N GLN A 17 -22.65 -15.59 -6.50
CA GLN A 17 -21.63 -14.53 -6.48
C GLN A 17 -20.65 -14.61 -7.65
N ASP A 18 -20.73 -15.66 -8.47
CA ASP A 18 -19.89 -15.84 -9.64
C ASP A 18 -20.58 -15.34 -10.91
N SER A 19 -19.79 -14.95 -11.89
CA SER A 19 -20.24 -14.52 -13.19
C SER A 19 -19.50 -15.27 -14.28
N LEU A 20 -20.23 -15.62 -15.33
CA LEU A 20 -19.70 -16.34 -16.47
C LEU A 20 -19.16 -15.36 -17.51
N LEU A 21 -17.89 -15.55 -17.92
CA LEU A 21 -17.29 -14.84 -19.02
C LEU A 21 -17.44 -15.64 -20.32
N LYS A 22 -18.14 -15.09 -21.31
CA LYS A 22 -18.28 -15.65 -22.66
C LYS A 22 -17.47 -14.81 -23.66
N LYS A 23 -16.57 -15.49 -24.39
CA LYS A 23 -15.87 -14.89 -25.54
C LYS A 23 -16.57 -15.37 -26.81
N ASN A 24 -17.21 -14.47 -27.54
CA ASN A 24 -17.85 -14.77 -28.81
C ASN A 24 -17.25 -13.88 -29.90
N ASN A 25 -16.68 -14.45 -30.95
CA ASN A 25 -15.99 -13.92 -32.17
C ASN A 25 -15.53 -12.45 -32.20
N SER A 26 -16.14 -11.54 -31.47
CA SER A 26 -15.78 -10.12 -31.38
C SER A 26 -16.26 -9.43 -30.10
N LYS A 27 -16.91 -10.16 -29.19
CA LYS A 27 -17.54 -9.60 -28.00
C LYS A 27 -17.11 -10.34 -26.74
N LEU A 28 -16.85 -9.59 -25.70
CA LEU A 28 -16.61 -10.11 -24.36
C LEU A 28 -17.87 -9.81 -23.53
N ILE A 29 -18.54 -10.84 -23.07
CA ILE A 29 -19.82 -10.73 -22.35
C ILE A 29 -19.64 -11.35 -20.95
N ILE A 30 -20.01 -10.59 -19.92
CA ILE A 30 -20.08 -11.08 -18.55
C ILE A 30 -21.56 -11.25 -18.17
N GLU A 31 -21.95 -12.48 -17.89
CA GLU A 31 -23.29 -12.81 -17.37
C GLU A 31 -23.21 -12.91 -15.83
N THR A 32 -23.97 -12.11 -15.15
CA THR A 32 -24.08 -12.07 -13.70
C THR A 32 -25.49 -12.42 -13.26
N ASN A 33 -25.68 -12.76 -11.99
CA ASN A 33 -27.02 -12.92 -11.40
C ASN A 33 -27.84 -11.61 -11.39
N ARG A 34 -27.22 -10.47 -11.66
CA ARG A 34 -27.85 -9.12 -11.70
C ARG A 34 -28.01 -8.58 -13.12
N GLY A 35 -27.64 -9.35 -14.14
CA GLY A 35 -27.78 -8.98 -15.55
C GLY A 35 -26.55 -9.31 -16.38
N VAL A 36 -26.56 -8.84 -17.60
CA VAL A 36 -25.53 -9.09 -18.63
C VAL A 36 -24.82 -7.79 -18.96
N ALA A 37 -23.49 -7.81 -19.02
CA ALA A 37 -22.66 -6.71 -19.43
C ALA A 37 -21.83 -7.08 -20.67
N GLU A 38 -21.92 -6.27 -21.73
CA GLU A 38 -21.01 -6.35 -22.89
C GLU A 38 -19.81 -5.45 -22.64
N ILE A 39 -18.60 -5.99 -22.75
CA ILE A 39 -17.36 -5.23 -22.61
C ILE A 39 -16.92 -4.75 -23.98
N LEU A 40 -16.87 -3.43 -24.15
CA LEU A 40 -16.48 -2.78 -25.39
C LEU A 40 -14.96 -2.77 -25.62
N ASP A 41 -14.17 -2.79 -24.54
CA ASP A 41 -12.72 -2.85 -24.64
C ASP A 41 -12.25 -4.28 -24.95
N LYS A 42 -11.91 -4.49 -26.22
CA LYS A 42 -11.44 -5.78 -26.73
C LYS A 42 -10.02 -6.14 -26.29
N THR A 43 -9.28 -5.20 -25.72
CA THR A 43 -7.91 -5.41 -25.22
C THR A 43 -7.90 -5.89 -23.77
N LEU A 44 -9.06 -5.86 -23.11
CA LEU A 44 -9.17 -6.28 -21.72
C LEU A 44 -8.99 -7.79 -21.59
N ASP A 45 -7.87 -8.18 -21.01
CA ASP A 45 -7.57 -9.58 -20.65
C ASP A 45 -8.14 -9.86 -19.26
N ILE A 46 -9.17 -10.71 -19.19
CA ILE A 46 -9.80 -11.14 -17.95
C ILE A 46 -9.45 -12.61 -17.72
N GLU A 47 -8.95 -12.91 -16.54
CA GLU A 47 -8.54 -14.24 -16.11
C GLU A 47 -9.62 -14.94 -15.27
N ASP A 48 -9.50 -16.26 -15.16
CA ASP A 48 -10.32 -17.05 -14.24
C ASP A 48 -10.09 -16.61 -12.79
N LYS A 49 -11.16 -16.55 -12.00
CA LYS A 49 -11.17 -16.11 -10.60
C LYS A 49 -10.76 -14.65 -10.35
N GLU A 50 -10.64 -13.83 -11.39
CA GLU A 50 -10.58 -12.37 -11.18
C GLU A 50 -11.83 -11.87 -10.47
N ILE A 51 -11.67 -10.84 -9.64
CA ILE A 51 -12.80 -10.16 -9.00
C ILE A 51 -12.95 -8.78 -9.63
N ILE A 52 -14.15 -8.52 -10.12
CA ILE A 52 -14.52 -7.29 -10.83
C ILE A 52 -15.58 -6.55 -10.02
N LEU A 53 -15.38 -5.25 -9.86
CA LEU A 53 -16.39 -4.33 -9.34
C LEU A 53 -17.17 -3.72 -10.49
N PHE A 54 -18.48 -3.89 -10.48
CA PHE A 54 -19.39 -3.33 -11.45
C PHE A 54 -20.05 -2.05 -10.92
N TYR A 55 -20.07 -1.03 -11.76
CA TYR A 55 -20.75 0.24 -11.52
C TYR A 55 -21.78 0.49 -12.64
N PRO A 56 -22.97 -0.18 -12.59
CA PRO A 56 -23.93 -0.14 -13.70
C PRO A 56 -24.38 1.26 -14.10
N LYS A 57 -24.59 2.15 -13.12
CA LYS A 57 -25.02 3.55 -13.40
C LYS A 57 -23.94 4.37 -14.10
N ALA A 58 -22.68 4.01 -13.94
CA ALA A 58 -21.54 4.68 -14.58
C ALA A 58 -21.06 3.93 -15.83
N GLU A 59 -21.71 2.81 -16.17
CA GLU A 59 -21.33 1.92 -17.29
C GLU A 59 -19.83 1.55 -17.25
N THR A 60 -19.31 1.32 -16.03
CA THR A 60 -17.89 1.02 -15.83
C THR A 60 -17.71 -0.22 -14.97
N LEU A 61 -16.56 -0.85 -15.17
CA LEU A 61 -16.06 -1.93 -14.34
C LEU A 61 -14.63 -1.63 -13.90
N LYS A 62 -14.24 -2.17 -12.74
CA LYS A 62 -12.88 -2.05 -12.22
C LYS A 62 -12.39 -3.42 -11.78
N ARG A 63 -11.18 -3.79 -12.17
CA ARG A 63 -10.51 -4.97 -11.63
C ARG A 63 -10.16 -4.68 -10.16
N PHE A 64 -10.57 -5.57 -9.28
CA PHE A 64 -10.29 -5.49 -7.86
C PHE A 64 -9.18 -6.46 -7.45
N TYR A 65 -9.25 -7.68 -7.97
CA TYR A 65 -8.29 -8.74 -7.67
C TYR A 65 -7.95 -9.53 -8.92
N ARG A 66 -6.66 -9.80 -9.13
CA ARG A 66 -6.13 -10.66 -10.18
C ARG A 66 -5.28 -11.75 -9.53
N PRO A 67 -5.66 -13.05 -9.65
CA PRO A 67 -4.94 -14.15 -8.99
C PRO A 67 -3.47 -14.26 -9.37
N THR A 68 -3.13 -13.96 -10.64
CA THR A 68 -1.76 -14.06 -11.18
C THR A 68 -0.92 -12.81 -10.96
N ALA A 69 -1.48 -11.74 -10.40
CA ALA A 69 -0.74 -10.52 -10.12
C ALA A 69 0.18 -10.72 -8.90
N ASN A 70 1.42 -10.22 -8.98
CA ASN A 70 2.36 -10.25 -7.87
C ASN A 70 1.87 -9.44 -6.65
N SER A 71 1.01 -8.45 -6.87
CA SER A 71 0.37 -7.66 -5.82
C SER A 71 -0.98 -7.15 -6.27
N ASN A 72 -1.94 -7.14 -5.36
CA ASN A 72 -3.23 -6.49 -5.54
C ASN A 72 -3.34 -5.36 -4.52
N SER A 73 -3.88 -4.22 -4.91
CA SER A 73 -4.00 -3.07 -4.02
C SER A 73 -5.32 -2.33 -4.22
N LEU A 74 -5.85 -1.85 -3.11
CA LEU A 74 -7.04 -1.01 -3.02
C LEU A 74 -6.62 0.44 -2.81
N LEU A 75 -7.02 1.32 -3.72
CA LEU A 75 -6.96 2.77 -3.52
C LEU A 75 -8.20 3.20 -2.72
N LEU A 76 -8.03 3.42 -1.42
CA LEU A 76 -9.13 3.74 -0.52
C LEU A 76 -9.58 5.20 -0.63
N THR A 77 -8.62 6.11 -0.76
CA THR A 77 -8.86 7.56 -0.83
C THR A 77 -7.74 8.27 -1.58
N GLU A 78 -8.02 9.43 -2.17
CA GLU A 78 -7.00 10.35 -2.66
C GLU A 78 -6.83 11.58 -1.73
N LEU A 79 -7.58 11.63 -0.61
CA LEU A 79 -7.40 12.63 0.42
C LEU A 79 -6.13 12.36 1.23
N CYS A 80 -5.35 13.39 1.51
CA CYS A 80 -4.19 13.32 2.39
C CYS A 80 -3.97 14.66 3.08
N ASP A 81 -3.51 14.62 4.31
CA ASP A 81 -3.18 15.79 5.11
C ASP A 81 -1.70 16.19 5.04
N GLN A 82 -0.92 15.52 4.18
CA GLN A 82 0.45 15.85 3.82
C GLN A 82 0.59 16.15 2.32
N ARG A 83 1.66 16.88 1.96
CA ARG A 83 2.00 17.22 0.57
C ARG A 83 3.47 16.90 0.28
N CYS A 84 3.85 15.65 0.53
CA CYS A 84 5.23 15.18 0.36
C CYS A 84 5.79 15.58 -1.01
N ILE A 85 6.99 16.16 -1.01
CA ILE A 85 7.62 16.71 -2.23
C ILE A 85 7.84 15.67 -3.33
N MET A 86 7.88 14.37 -2.98
CA MET A 86 8.07 13.25 -3.88
C MET A 86 6.80 12.43 -4.14
N CYS A 87 5.64 12.85 -3.65
CA CYS A 87 4.42 12.06 -3.70
C CYS A 87 4.10 11.59 -5.13
N SER A 88 4.00 10.27 -5.34
CA SER A 88 3.65 9.66 -6.62
C SER A 88 2.17 9.85 -6.96
N GLN A 89 1.32 9.96 -5.94
CA GLN A 89 -0.11 10.19 -6.04
C GLN A 89 -0.51 11.46 -5.27
N PRO A 90 -0.29 12.66 -5.86
CA PRO A 90 -0.63 13.92 -5.20
C PRO A 90 -2.08 13.94 -4.71
N PRO A 91 -2.35 14.47 -3.51
CA PRO A 91 -3.69 14.50 -2.95
C PRO A 91 -4.71 15.15 -3.87
N LYS A 92 -5.89 14.55 -3.96
CA LYS A 92 -7.07 15.09 -4.64
C LYS A 92 -8.26 15.01 -3.71
N ASN A 93 -9.25 15.87 -3.94
CA ASN A 93 -10.48 15.88 -3.16
C ASN A 93 -11.43 14.76 -3.64
N LYS A 94 -10.99 13.49 -3.50
CA LYS A 94 -11.76 12.29 -3.84
C LYS A 94 -11.59 11.23 -2.76
N SER A 95 -12.70 10.59 -2.40
CA SER A 95 -12.73 9.41 -1.55
C SER A 95 -13.47 8.29 -2.26
N TYR A 96 -13.06 7.05 -1.99
CA TYR A 96 -13.63 5.82 -2.54
C TYR A 96 -14.07 4.89 -1.39
N ASP A 97 -14.57 5.46 -0.32
CA ASP A 97 -14.89 4.84 0.96
C ASP A 97 -16.09 3.89 0.95
N ASP A 98 -16.30 3.16 -0.15
CA ASP A 98 -17.33 2.13 -0.26
C ASP A 98 -16.88 0.82 0.41
N PHE A 99 -16.69 0.88 1.73
CA PHE A 99 -16.22 -0.26 2.54
C PHE A 99 -17.09 -1.51 2.38
N ASN A 100 -18.40 -1.37 2.16
CA ASN A 100 -19.29 -2.51 1.97
C ASN A 100 -18.99 -3.24 0.66
N LEU A 101 -18.82 -2.51 -0.44
CA LEU A 101 -18.46 -3.09 -1.74
C LEU A 101 -17.09 -3.77 -1.68
N TYR A 102 -16.11 -3.15 -1.03
CA TYR A 102 -14.77 -3.73 -0.88
C TYR A 102 -14.80 -4.99 0.00
N LYS A 103 -15.62 -5.01 1.03
CA LYS A 103 -15.84 -6.19 1.87
C LYS A 103 -16.48 -7.34 1.07
N GLU A 104 -17.52 -7.06 0.26
CA GLU A 104 -18.07 -8.05 -0.66
C GLU A 104 -16.99 -8.64 -1.57
N ALA A 105 -16.15 -7.81 -2.17
CA ALA A 105 -15.07 -8.24 -3.05
C ALA A 105 -14.03 -9.10 -2.32
N ILE A 106 -13.60 -8.71 -1.12
CA ILE A 106 -12.60 -9.45 -0.33
C ILE A 106 -13.15 -10.83 0.09
N PHE A 107 -14.44 -10.95 0.39
CA PHE A 107 -15.02 -12.25 0.71
C PHE A 107 -15.02 -13.23 -0.48
N LEU A 108 -14.89 -12.74 -1.71
CA LEU A 108 -14.70 -13.57 -2.90
C LEU A 108 -13.23 -13.98 -3.13
N MET A 109 -12.27 -13.32 -2.47
CA MET A 109 -10.84 -13.66 -2.57
C MET A 109 -10.53 -14.96 -1.79
N PRO A 110 -9.39 -15.62 -2.06
CA PRO A 110 -8.91 -16.72 -1.22
C PRO A 110 -8.73 -16.31 0.24
N ASP A 111 -8.91 -17.24 1.18
CA ASP A 111 -8.84 -16.96 2.62
C ASP A 111 -7.45 -16.52 3.09
N ASN A 112 -6.41 -17.01 2.43
CA ASN A 112 -5.01 -16.69 2.69
C ASN A 112 -4.45 -15.60 1.74
N ALA A 113 -5.32 -14.83 1.09
CA ALA A 113 -4.86 -13.78 0.18
C ALA A 113 -4.24 -12.59 0.92
N HIS A 114 -3.51 -11.79 0.16
CA HIS A 114 -2.89 -10.56 0.62
C HIS A 114 -3.42 -9.38 -0.18
N LEU A 115 -3.71 -8.26 0.50
CA LEU A 115 -4.19 -7.03 -0.16
C LEU A 115 -3.45 -5.81 0.38
N GLY A 116 -2.86 -5.03 -0.53
CA GLY A 116 -2.36 -3.70 -0.22
C GLY A 116 -3.51 -2.70 -0.06
N ILE A 117 -3.45 -1.82 0.93
CA ILE A 117 -4.32 -0.63 1.01
C ILE A 117 -3.43 0.60 0.88
N THR A 118 -3.78 1.42 -0.08
CA THR A 118 -3.02 2.63 -0.41
C THR A 118 -3.99 3.80 -0.64
N GLY A 119 -3.43 4.95 -0.92
CA GLY A 119 -4.20 6.13 -1.25
C GLY A 119 -3.43 7.40 -0.97
N GLY A 120 -4.14 8.45 -0.62
CA GLY A 120 -3.59 9.58 0.08
C GLY A 120 -3.21 9.17 1.51
N GLU A 121 -4.16 9.29 2.45
CA GLU A 121 -3.97 8.81 3.82
C GLU A 121 -5.19 8.00 4.29
N PRO A 122 -5.09 6.65 4.33
CA PRO A 122 -6.20 5.78 4.74
C PRO A 122 -6.70 6.04 6.17
N THR A 123 -5.82 6.44 7.09
CA THR A 123 -6.21 6.68 8.50
C THR A 123 -6.97 7.98 8.74
N LEU A 124 -7.20 8.80 7.71
CA LEU A 124 -8.25 9.83 7.77
C LEU A 124 -9.63 9.23 8.00
N PHE A 125 -9.83 7.97 7.61
CA PHE A 125 -11.03 7.18 7.85
C PHE A 125 -10.78 6.08 8.88
N LYS A 126 -10.05 6.38 9.95
CA LYS A 126 -9.51 5.41 10.90
C LYS A 126 -10.57 4.46 11.47
N GLU A 127 -11.67 4.99 12.01
CA GLU A 127 -12.71 4.16 12.62
C GLU A 127 -13.41 3.23 11.60
N PRO A 128 -13.88 3.72 10.44
CA PRO A 128 -14.38 2.84 9.38
C PRO A 128 -13.35 1.80 8.92
N LEU A 129 -12.08 2.19 8.79
CA LEU A 129 -11.01 1.29 8.38
C LEU A 129 -10.78 0.19 9.42
N PHE A 130 -10.68 0.50 10.70
CA PHE A 130 -10.50 -0.49 11.76
C PHE A 130 -11.67 -1.49 11.81
N ASN A 131 -12.90 -1.01 11.70
CA ASN A 131 -14.08 -1.89 11.68
C ASN A 131 -14.08 -2.79 10.45
N PHE A 132 -13.77 -2.25 9.29
CA PHE A 132 -13.63 -3.01 8.04
C PHE A 132 -12.59 -4.14 8.17
N LEU A 133 -11.39 -3.84 8.68
CA LEU A 133 -10.32 -4.81 8.85
C LEU A 133 -10.71 -5.90 9.84
N LYS A 134 -11.27 -5.54 11.00
CA LYS A 134 -11.70 -6.48 12.03
C LYS A 134 -12.77 -7.45 11.50
N GLU A 135 -13.78 -6.97 10.80
CA GLU A 135 -14.82 -7.82 10.22
C GLU A 135 -14.28 -8.84 9.22
N ILE A 136 -13.26 -8.45 8.43
CA ILE A 136 -12.63 -9.37 7.47
C ILE A 136 -11.80 -10.41 8.20
N ILE A 137 -10.93 -9.99 9.12
CA ILE A 137 -10.02 -10.88 9.86
C ILE A 137 -10.80 -11.88 10.72
N GLU A 138 -11.93 -11.47 11.29
CA GLU A 138 -12.80 -12.36 12.04
C GLU A 138 -13.32 -13.55 11.21
N LYS A 139 -13.60 -13.33 9.92
CA LYS A 139 -14.12 -14.36 8.99
C LYS A 139 -13.03 -15.05 8.19
N LYS A 140 -11.90 -14.37 7.95
CA LYS A 140 -10.74 -14.82 7.17
C LYS A 140 -9.46 -14.58 7.96
N ASN A 141 -9.18 -15.41 8.94
CA ASN A 141 -8.10 -15.22 9.90
C ASN A 141 -6.68 -15.36 9.32
N GLU A 142 -6.55 -15.92 8.11
CA GLU A 142 -5.29 -16.01 7.36
C GLU A 142 -5.11 -14.87 6.35
N PHE A 143 -6.15 -14.05 6.14
CA PHE A 143 -6.06 -12.91 5.24
C PHE A 143 -5.15 -11.84 5.82
N THR A 144 -4.28 -11.26 4.99
CA THR A 144 -3.31 -10.25 5.43
C THR A 144 -3.42 -8.96 4.64
N PHE A 145 -3.06 -7.87 5.31
CA PHE A 145 -3.05 -6.53 4.71
C PHE A 145 -1.67 -5.88 4.84
N HIS A 146 -1.29 -5.11 3.83
CA HIS A 146 -0.20 -4.15 3.90
C HIS A 146 -0.76 -2.75 3.66
N ILE A 147 -0.77 -1.91 4.69
CA ILE A 147 -1.44 -0.60 4.66
C ILE A 147 -0.40 0.50 4.66
N LEU A 148 -0.39 1.30 3.60
CA LEU A 148 0.47 2.48 3.51
C LEU A 148 -0.21 3.64 4.21
N THR A 149 0.46 4.21 5.20
CA THR A 149 -0.05 5.34 6.01
C THR A 149 1.09 6.26 6.43
N ASN A 150 0.81 7.54 6.55
CA ASN A 150 1.75 8.51 7.13
C ASN A 150 1.78 8.42 8.67
N ALA A 151 0.94 7.57 9.26
CA ALA A 151 0.82 7.30 10.69
C ALA A 151 0.58 8.54 11.58
N GLN A 152 -0.04 9.58 11.05
CA GLN A 152 -0.31 10.83 11.81
C GLN A 152 -1.55 10.78 12.69
N HIS A 153 -2.39 9.73 12.54
CA HIS A 153 -3.73 9.68 13.13
C HIS A 153 -3.89 8.61 14.19
N PHE A 154 -2.84 7.82 14.49
CA PHE A 154 -2.88 6.88 15.61
C PHE A 154 -2.80 7.64 16.94
N LEU A 155 -3.63 7.20 17.88
CA LEU A 155 -3.76 7.77 19.21
C LEU A 155 -3.58 6.67 20.26
N LYS A 156 -3.38 7.04 21.50
CA LYS A 156 -3.20 6.08 22.60
C LYS A 156 -4.41 5.15 22.77
N GLU A 157 -5.61 5.64 22.55
CA GLU A 157 -6.85 4.86 22.60
C GLU A 157 -6.95 3.79 21.50
N ASP A 158 -6.17 3.90 20.44
CA ASP A 158 -6.18 2.92 19.34
C ASP A 158 -5.39 1.64 19.65
N ILE A 159 -4.62 1.59 20.74
CA ILE A 159 -3.74 0.46 21.07
C ILE A 159 -4.48 -0.88 21.06
N ASN A 160 -5.71 -0.93 21.57
CA ASN A 160 -6.50 -2.16 21.56
C ASN A 160 -6.92 -2.58 20.16
N ASN A 161 -7.32 -1.63 19.30
CA ASN A 161 -7.65 -1.90 17.89
C ASN A 161 -6.40 -2.37 17.14
N LEU A 162 -5.28 -1.71 17.32
CA LEU A 162 -3.99 -2.07 16.71
C LEU A 162 -3.53 -3.47 17.16
N PHE A 163 -3.70 -3.82 18.44
CA PHE A 163 -3.41 -5.15 18.95
C PHE A 163 -4.23 -6.24 18.27
N LEU A 164 -5.54 -6.03 18.11
CA LEU A 164 -6.42 -6.97 17.41
C LEU A 164 -6.03 -7.17 15.92
N LEU A 165 -5.42 -6.17 15.31
CA LEU A 165 -4.98 -6.20 13.91
C LEU A 165 -3.52 -6.66 13.74
N SER A 166 -2.74 -6.75 14.81
CA SER A 166 -1.28 -6.90 14.78
C SER A 166 -0.78 -8.16 14.05
N LYS A 167 -1.55 -9.24 14.05
CA LYS A 167 -1.21 -10.49 13.37
C LYS A 167 -1.39 -10.42 11.85
N ASN A 168 -2.38 -9.65 11.39
CA ASN A 168 -2.85 -9.67 10.00
C ASN A 168 -2.51 -8.40 9.22
N VAL A 169 -2.06 -7.34 9.91
CA VAL A 169 -1.78 -6.04 9.29
C VAL A 169 -0.33 -5.65 9.48
N THR A 170 0.34 -5.36 8.37
CA THR A 170 1.63 -4.67 8.33
C THR A 170 1.41 -3.21 7.93
N TRP A 171 1.89 -2.29 8.74
CA TRP A 171 1.81 -0.85 8.49
C TRP A 171 3.07 -0.39 7.75
N GLY A 172 2.93 0.06 6.50
CA GLY A 172 4.02 0.64 5.71
C GLY A 172 4.10 2.15 6.01
N ILE A 173 5.12 2.56 6.79
CA ILE A 173 5.20 3.90 7.38
C ILE A 173 6.44 4.63 6.87
N PRO A 174 6.30 5.87 6.34
CA PRO A 174 7.42 6.65 5.85
C PRO A 174 8.22 7.27 7.00
N LEU A 175 9.56 7.21 6.88
CA LEU A 175 10.50 7.97 7.70
C LEU A 175 11.64 8.47 6.81
N TYR A 176 11.80 9.79 6.67
CA TYR A 176 12.68 10.37 5.64
C TYR A 176 13.96 10.99 6.20
N SER A 177 14.02 11.28 7.49
CA SER A 177 15.18 11.84 8.15
C SER A 177 15.24 11.45 9.63
N HIS A 178 16.42 11.50 10.21
CA HIS A 178 16.65 11.42 11.65
C HIS A 178 16.37 12.75 12.37
N GLU A 179 16.25 13.84 11.63
CA GLU A 179 15.97 15.19 12.13
C GLU A 179 14.51 15.57 11.84
N SER A 180 13.83 16.11 12.86
CA SER A 180 12.40 16.48 12.77
C SER A 180 12.16 17.49 11.67
N LYS A 181 12.95 18.57 11.62
CA LYS A 181 12.76 19.60 10.60
C LYS A 181 12.93 19.07 9.17
N ALA A 182 13.95 18.26 8.93
CA ALA A 182 14.19 17.71 7.59
C ALA A 182 13.09 16.74 7.17
N HIS A 183 12.56 15.93 8.10
CA HIS A 183 11.39 15.09 7.85
C HIS A 183 10.16 15.94 7.50
N ASP A 184 9.84 16.93 8.34
CA ASP A 184 8.67 17.80 8.21
C ASP A 184 8.70 18.59 6.89
N ASP A 185 9.86 19.12 6.50
CA ASP A 185 10.05 19.81 5.22
C ASP A 185 9.78 18.86 4.02
N ILE A 186 10.21 17.60 4.09
CA ILE A 186 9.95 16.60 3.04
C ILE A 186 8.47 16.26 2.91
N VAL A 187 7.77 16.09 4.04
CA VAL A 187 6.33 15.76 4.03
C VAL A 187 5.43 17.00 3.95
N SER A 188 6.04 18.20 4.03
CA SER A 188 5.36 19.50 4.01
C SER A 188 4.30 19.62 5.11
N LYS A 189 4.65 19.22 6.34
CA LYS A 189 3.77 19.31 7.51
C LYS A 189 4.55 19.43 8.80
N ASP A 190 4.44 20.58 9.45
CA ASP A 190 5.11 20.86 10.73
C ASP A 190 4.64 19.90 11.84
N GLY A 191 5.61 19.42 12.64
CA GLY A 191 5.38 18.50 13.74
C GLY A 191 5.00 17.08 13.30
N ALA A 192 5.16 16.73 12.03
CA ALA A 192 4.87 15.39 11.53
C ALA A 192 5.80 14.34 12.12
N PHE A 193 7.08 14.69 12.30
CA PHE A 193 8.07 13.80 12.92
C PHE A 193 7.70 13.42 14.35
N ASP A 194 7.33 14.39 15.18
CA ASP A 194 7.00 14.12 16.58
C ASP A 194 5.73 13.25 16.69
N ARG A 195 4.68 13.56 15.93
CA ARG A 195 3.47 12.75 15.86
C ARG A 195 3.75 11.34 15.36
N LEU A 196 4.68 11.18 14.42
CA LEU A 196 5.11 9.87 13.92
C LEU A 196 5.77 9.04 15.04
N PHE A 197 6.61 9.65 15.88
CA PHE A 197 7.25 8.96 17.00
C PHE A 197 6.26 8.59 18.10
N ASP A 198 5.25 9.42 18.37
CA ASP A 198 4.12 9.03 19.24
C ASP A 198 3.40 7.80 18.67
N SER A 199 3.13 7.78 17.37
CA SER A 199 2.51 6.63 16.70
C SER A 199 3.37 5.36 16.78
N PHE A 200 4.70 5.46 16.65
CA PHE A 200 5.59 4.33 16.84
C PHE A 200 5.50 3.75 18.27
N ASN A 201 5.34 4.59 19.30
CA ASN A 201 5.13 4.13 20.66
C ASN A 201 3.81 3.34 20.81
N TYR A 202 2.72 3.77 20.16
CA TYR A 202 1.44 3.06 20.19
C TYR A 202 1.51 1.73 19.42
N LEU A 203 2.16 1.73 18.24
CA LEU A 203 2.37 0.54 17.42
C LEU A 203 3.25 -0.49 18.13
N LEU A 204 4.32 -0.06 18.79
CA LEU A 204 5.15 -0.93 19.63
C LEU A 204 4.33 -1.53 20.76
N SER A 205 3.57 -0.70 21.49
CA SER A 205 2.77 -1.13 22.64
C SER A 205 1.68 -2.14 22.26
N SER A 206 1.20 -2.08 21.02
CA SER A 206 0.20 -3.01 20.48
C SER A 206 0.80 -4.26 19.83
N GLY A 207 2.13 -4.37 19.71
CA GLY A 207 2.79 -5.46 18.99
C GLY A 207 2.55 -5.45 17.48
N SER A 208 2.20 -4.30 16.91
CA SER A 208 1.93 -4.14 15.49
C SER A 208 3.17 -4.40 14.64
N GLN A 209 2.96 -4.95 13.43
CA GLN A 209 4.02 -5.12 12.44
C GLN A 209 4.20 -3.82 11.64
N VAL A 210 5.45 -3.37 11.53
CA VAL A 210 5.79 -2.15 10.79
C VAL A 210 6.90 -2.42 9.78
N GLU A 211 6.71 -1.93 8.56
CA GLU A 211 7.75 -1.74 7.55
C GLU A 211 8.05 -0.25 7.45
N LEU A 212 9.28 0.16 7.72
CA LEU A 212 9.69 1.53 7.42
C LEU A 212 9.95 1.71 5.93
N ARG A 213 9.63 2.89 5.41
CA ARG A 213 9.77 3.22 3.99
C ARG A 213 10.44 4.57 3.82
N THR A 214 11.51 4.61 3.02
CA THR A 214 12.23 5.84 2.72
C THR A 214 12.45 5.96 1.23
N VAL A 215 11.92 7.01 0.60
CA VAL A 215 12.28 7.36 -0.77
C VAL A 215 13.60 8.11 -0.73
N LEU A 216 14.59 7.62 -1.48
CA LEU A 216 15.91 8.21 -1.56
C LEU A 216 15.90 9.49 -2.40
N MET A 217 16.41 10.57 -1.85
CA MET A 217 16.43 11.89 -2.47
C MET A 217 17.72 12.66 -2.09
N ARG A 218 18.06 13.70 -2.84
CA ARG A 218 19.17 14.59 -2.48
C ARG A 218 19.06 15.19 -1.07
N GLN A 219 17.83 15.36 -0.57
CA GLN A 219 17.54 15.94 0.73
C GLN A 219 17.87 15.01 1.91
N ASN A 220 17.96 13.70 1.67
CA ASN A 220 18.15 12.75 2.76
C ASN A 220 19.30 11.76 2.56
N VAL A 221 19.88 11.64 1.36
CA VAL A 221 20.92 10.64 1.09
C VAL A 221 22.15 10.83 1.96
N GLU A 222 22.65 12.06 2.13
CA GLU A 222 23.85 12.34 2.94
C GLU A 222 23.68 12.03 4.43
N HIS A 223 22.44 11.89 4.90
CA HIS A 223 22.08 11.60 6.27
C HIS A 223 21.52 10.18 6.47
N LEU A 224 21.62 9.31 5.45
CA LEU A 224 21.03 7.97 5.49
C LEU A 224 21.67 7.11 6.59
N THR A 225 22.97 7.22 6.79
CA THR A 225 23.70 6.54 7.88
C THR A 225 23.21 6.99 9.27
N ASN A 226 22.92 8.29 9.46
CA ASN A 226 22.34 8.78 10.73
C ASN A 226 20.91 8.26 10.93
N LEU A 227 20.12 8.19 9.87
CA LEU A 227 18.79 7.60 9.93
C LEU A 227 18.87 6.10 10.28
N SER A 228 19.82 5.35 9.70
CA SER A 228 20.08 3.94 10.06
C SER A 228 20.41 3.78 11.53
N SER A 229 21.22 4.66 12.09
CA SER A 229 21.58 4.68 13.51
C SER A 229 20.37 4.99 14.40
N LEU A 230 19.48 5.91 13.99
CA LEU A 230 18.23 6.17 14.69
C LEU A 230 17.32 4.94 14.68
N ILE A 231 17.16 4.29 13.52
CA ILE A 231 16.32 3.10 13.36
C ILE A 231 16.84 1.96 14.25
N SER A 232 18.14 1.67 14.18
CA SER A 232 18.74 0.57 14.96
C SER A 232 18.70 0.80 16.47
N THR A 233 18.72 2.05 16.94
CA THR A 233 18.73 2.37 18.38
C THR A 233 17.36 2.63 18.99
N LYS A 234 16.48 3.32 18.26
CA LYS A 234 15.17 3.76 18.76
C LYS A 234 14.01 2.91 18.25
N LEU A 235 14.18 2.27 17.08
CA LEU A 235 13.14 1.52 16.39
C LEU A 235 13.57 0.06 16.13
N SER A 236 14.47 -0.49 16.94
CA SER A 236 15.05 -1.85 16.79
C SER A 236 14.01 -2.99 16.81
N TRP A 237 12.79 -2.74 17.25
CA TRP A 237 11.66 -3.67 17.17
C TRP A 237 11.11 -3.82 15.76
N ILE A 238 11.37 -2.85 14.85
CA ILE A 238 11.00 -2.89 13.44
C ILE A 238 12.00 -3.81 12.72
N ARG A 239 11.47 -4.73 11.92
CA ARG A 239 12.30 -5.78 11.29
C ARG A 239 12.63 -5.51 9.83
N VAL A 240 11.91 -4.59 9.19
CA VAL A 240 12.08 -4.32 7.75
C VAL A 240 12.12 -2.82 7.51
N TRP A 241 13.16 -2.40 6.78
CA TRP A 241 13.25 -1.06 6.21
C TRP A 241 13.38 -1.14 4.69
N ALA A 242 12.48 -0.48 3.97
CA ALA A 242 12.48 -0.38 2.52
C ALA A 242 13.04 0.97 2.08
N ILE A 243 14.19 0.97 1.41
CA ILE A 243 14.70 2.14 0.70
C ILE A 243 14.25 2.05 -0.75
N MET A 244 13.68 3.13 -1.27
CA MET A 244 13.06 3.15 -2.58
C MET A 244 13.71 4.22 -3.45
N GLN A 245 14.09 3.86 -4.67
CA GLN A 245 14.49 4.86 -5.67
C GLN A 245 13.29 5.70 -6.09
N LEU A 246 13.54 6.99 -6.31
CA LEU A 246 12.50 7.95 -6.69
C LEU A 246 11.91 7.61 -8.07
N GLU A 247 10.59 7.57 -8.17
CA GLU A 247 9.86 7.41 -9.42
C GLU A 247 9.50 8.76 -10.04
N ASN A 248 9.63 8.89 -11.37
CA ASN A 248 9.33 10.13 -12.10
C ASN A 248 7.84 10.30 -12.38
N ILE A 249 7.02 10.36 -11.32
CA ILE A 249 5.55 10.54 -11.38
C ILE A 249 5.08 11.53 -10.30
N GLY A 250 3.87 12.06 -10.45
CA GLY A 250 3.24 12.95 -9.47
C GLY A 250 4.08 14.20 -9.13
N TYR A 251 4.21 14.52 -7.85
CA TYR A 251 5.03 15.63 -7.38
C TYR A 251 6.53 15.37 -7.58
N ALA A 252 6.98 14.12 -7.53
CA ALA A 252 8.35 13.78 -7.86
C ALA A 252 8.74 14.24 -9.27
N ARG A 253 7.86 14.07 -10.26
CA ARG A 253 8.10 14.56 -11.62
C ARG A 253 8.24 16.08 -11.69
N MET A 254 7.41 16.81 -10.93
CA MET A 254 7.46 18.28 -10.88
C MET A 254 8.76 18.77 -10.21
N ASN A 255 9.21 18.06 -9.17
CA ASN A 255 10.37 18.42 -8.37
C ASN A 255 11.66 17.72 -8.81
N TRP A 256 11.64 16.90 -9.88
CA TRP A 256 12.70 15.97 -10.27
C TRP A 256 14.10 16.54 -10.18
N LYS A 257 14.33 17.67 -10.83
CA LYS A 257 15.65 18.32 -10.87
C LYS A 257 16.21 18.71 -9.48
N LYS A 258 15.32 18.89 -8.50
CA LYS A 258 15.69 19.32 -7.14
C LYS A 258 15.90 18.13 -6.20
N ILE A 259 15.16 17.03 -6.41
CA ILE A 259 15.11 15.94 -5.41
C ILE A 259 15.74 14.62 -5.90
N PHE A 260 15.83 14.38 -7.21
CA PHE A 260 16.38 13.13 -7.73
C PHE A 260 17.86 12.99 -7.36
N PHE A 261 18.19 11.86 -6.74
CA PHE A 261 19.55 11.40 -6.48
C PHE A 261 19.86 10.21 -7.40
N ASP A 262 20.97 10.28 -8.11
CA ASP A 262 21.45 9.23 -8.98
C ASP A 262 22.40 8.31 -8.21
N ASN A 263 21.91 7.19 -7.75
CA ASN A 263 22.68 6.22 -6.97
C ASN A 263 23.75 5.48 -7.80
N SER A 264 23.77 5.61 -9.12
CA SER A 264 24.84 5.05 -9.97
C SER A 264 26.18 5.76 -9.77
N ASN A 265 26.14 7.02 -9.29
CA ASN A 265 27.34 7.80 -9.04
C ASN A 265 27.92 7.59 -7.63
N ASP A 266 27.05 7.31 -6.65
CA ASP A 266 27.46 7.09 -5.26
C ASP A 266 26.45 6.19 -4.53
N PHE A 267 26.91 5.03 -4.08
CA PHE A 267 26.12 4.07 -3.32
C PHE A 267 26.57 3.95 -1.86
N SER A 268 27.60 4.70 -1.47
CA SER A 268 28.33 4.55 -0.19
C SER A 268 27.44 4.69 1.05
N GLU A 269 26.50 5.65 1.08
CA GLU A 269 25.60 5.84 2.21
C GLU A 269 24.60 4.67 2.35
N ILE A 270 24.18 4.06 1.24
CA ILE A 270 23.33 2.86 1.25
C ILE A 270 24.11 1.67 1.81
N GLU A 271 25.37 1.45 1.39
CA GLU A 271 26.24 0.36 1.90
C GLU A 271 26.49 0.48 3.40
N LYS A 272 26.84 1.69 3.88
CA LYS A 272 27.00 1.94 5.31
C LYS A 272 25.71 1.63 6.07
N SER A 273 24.56 2.04 5.52
CA SER A 273 23.24 1.76 6.11
C SER A 273 22.95 0.27 6.18
N ILE A 274 23.26 -0.48 5.12
CA ILE A 274 23.12 -1.95 5.10
C ILE A 274 23.95 -2.57 6.24
N THR A 275 25.22 -2.15 6.39
CA THR A 275 26.13 -2.66 7.40
C THR A 275 25.58 -2.42 8.82
N ILE A 276 25.08 -1.21 9.11
CA ILE A 276 24.51 -0.87 10.42
C ILE A 276 23.28 -1.73 10.72
N LEU A 277 22.39 -1.91 9.74
CA LEU A 277 21.14 -2.63 9.93
C LEU A 277 21.34 -4.14 10.08
N GLN A 278 22.22 -4.73 9.28
CA GLN A 278 22.58 -6.15 9.39
C GLN A 278 23.12 -6.49 10.78
N SER A 279 23.97 -5.62 11.35
CA SER A 279 24.48 -5.78 12.71
C SER A 279 23.39 -5.74 13.79
N ASN A 280 22.19 -5.24 13.45
CA ASN A 280 21.04 -5.10 14.37
C ASN A 280 19.86 -6.00 13.99
N ASN A 281 20.04 -6.98 13.10
CA ASN A 281 19.00 -7.91 12.62
C ASN A 281 17.76 -7.20 12.03
N ILE A 282 17.97 -6.09 11.33
CA ILE A 282 16.97 -5.37 10.57
C ILE A 282 17.22 -5.62 9.08
N ASN A 283 16.22 -6.16 8.38
CA ASN A 283 16.32 -6.41 6.96
C ASN A 283 16.13 -5.11 6.18
N LEU A 284 17.05 -4.85 5.25
CA LEU A 284 16.93 -3.74 4.32
C LEU A 284 16.54 -4.27 2.94
N ASN A 285 15.47 -3.71 2.39
CA ASN A 285 14.99 -4.00 1.03
C ASN A 285 15.19 -2.79 0.14
N LEU A 286 15.69 -3.02 -1.08
CA LEU A 286 15.83 -1.98 -2.10
C LEU A 286 14.72 -2.13 -3.14
N TYR A 287 13.92 -1.08 -3.35
CA TYR A 287 12.84 -1.06 -4.32
C TYR A 287 13.09 -0.04 -5.43
N ASN A 288 12.74 -0.41 -6.66
CA ASN A 288 12.85 0.45 -7.84
C ASN A 288 14.28 0.87 -8.21
N PHE A 289 15.29 0.21 -7.65
CA PHE A 289 16.67 0.40 -8.07
C PHE A 289 16.95 -0.38 -9.35
N PRO A 290 17.45 0.27 -10.42
CA PRO A 290 17.93 -0.47 -11.58
C PRO A 290 19.08 -1.39 -11.17
N PHE A 291 19.05 -2.66 -11.54
CA PHE A 291 20.09 -3.63 -11.16
C PHE A 291 21.51 -3.20 -11.54
N CYS A 292 21.65 -2.43 -12.64
CA CYS A 292 22.96 -1.94 -13.08
C CYS A 292 23.53 -0.81 -12.19
N THR A 293 22.74 -0.28 -11.27
CA THR A 293 23.17 0.80 -10.33
C THR A 293 23.41 0.29 -8.92
N VAL A 294 23.20 -1.00 -8.68
CA VAL A 294 23.48 -1.66 -7.39
C VAL A 294 24.80 -2.40 -7.53
N PRO A 295 25.76 -2.22 -6.59
CA PRO A 295 27.00 -3.00 -6.58
C PRO A 295 26.73 -4.51 -6.61
N LYS A 296 27.67 -5.27 -7.21
CA LYS A 296 27.51 -6.72 -7.40
C LYS A 296 28.07 -7.55 -6.25
N ASP A 297 28.77 -6.90 -5.31
CA ASP A 297 29.51 -7.55 -4.23
C ASP A 297 28.72 -7.55 -2.92
#